data_5613be65e9b8b23b91128ab70a8b6ab6
#
_entry.id   5613be65e9b8b23b91128ab70a8b6ab6
#
_cell.length_a   1.000
_cell.length_b   1.000
_cell.length_c   1.000
_cell.angle_alpha   90.00
_cell.angle_beta   90.00
_cell.angle_gamma   90.00
#
_symmetry.space_group_name_H-M   'P 1'
#
loop_
_entity.id
_entity.type
_entity.pdbx_description
1 polymer ?
#
loop_
_entity_poly.entity_id
_entity_poly.type
_entity_poly.pdbx_seq_one_letter_code
_entity_poly.pdbx_strand_id
1 'polypeptide(L)'
;MKSEERRMNQPTEKFKSRYSLPAEWEPQSMVQLTWPHENTDWAEILDEVYECFIHIAREVAKRERLLVVTPHPTRVEEQLRQAGVRMEHVTLFQCPTNDTWARDHGFITVKNEKKRNPSQSSPRGRSEHSSEEDISLPSLVEGQGEGLLIHLDFCFNGWGMKFASNLDNQINSRLHKAGVLEGEYVDCLDFVLEGGSIESDGMGTLLTTSHCLLAPNRNARHTTKEALEQKFSECFGTRQVLWLDHGYLAGDDTDSHVDTLARLCPDDTIAYVQCTDKTDEHYTELHLMEKQLKTFRTLDGRPYRLVPLPMTDAVVEDGERLPATYANFLIMNGAVLYPIYNQPEKDTLAGKQLQSIFPDREVVGIDCHALIRQHGSLHCVTMQYPK
;
A
#
# COMPACT_ATOMS: atom_id res chain seq x y z
N MET A 1 8.50 6.95 -50.41
CA MET A 1 7.80 6.10 -49.42
C MET A 1 8.80 5.48 -48.44
N LYS A 2 9.30 6.24 -47.48
CA LYS A 2 10.13 5.81 -46.33
C LYS A 2 10.38 7.01 -45.41
N SER A 3 9.32 7.67 -44.89
CA SER A 3 9.48 8.78 -43.93
C SER A 3 8.27 9.05 -43.02
N GLU A 4 7.30 8.15 -42.96
CA GLU A 4 6.10 8.36 -42.12
C GLU A 4 5.93 7.42 -40.91
N GLU A 5 6.84 6.46 -40.67
CA GLU A 5 6.71 5.47 -39.58
C GLU A 5 7.45 5.81 -38.27
N ARG A 6 7.92 7.06 -38.08
CA ARG A 6 8.66 7.47 -36.84
C ARG A 6 7.99 8.59 -36.06
N ARG A 7 6.65 8.68 -36.06
CA ARG A 7 5.89 9.63 -35.22
C ARG A 7 4.79 8.98 -34.40
N MET A 8 5.04 7.82 -33.83
CA MET A 8 4.14 7.29 -32.78
C MET A 8 4.97 7.07 -31.51
N ASN A 9 4.46 7.65 -30.44
CA ASN A 9 4.87 7.61 -29.03
C ASN A 9 5.88 8.68 -28.58
N GLN A 10 5.47 9.95 -28.64
CA GLN A 10 5.80 10.87 -27.57
C GLN A 10 4.55 11.00 -26.68
N PRO A 11 4.66 10.83 -25.36
CA PRO A 11 3.54 11.08 -24.45
C PRO A 11 3.14 12.54 -24.59
N THR A 12 1.87 12.78 -24.83
CA THR A 12 1.29 14.12 -24.91
C THR A 12 1.56 14.87 -23.60
N GLU A 13 2.18 16.05 -23.67
CA GLU A 13 2.54 16.95 -22.55
C GLU A 13 1.33 17.42 -21.68
N LYS A 14 0.16 16.80 -21.79
CA LYS A 14 -1.10 17.32 -21.28
C LYS A 14 -1.37 17.05 -19.79
N PHE A 15 -0.66 16.12 -19.13
CA PHE A 15 -0.91 15.78 -17.73
C PHE A 15 0.40 15.67 -16.96
N LYS A 16 0.99 16.80 -16.56
CA LYS A 16 1.94 16.80 -15.44
C LYS A 16 1.15 17.05 -14.18
N SER A 17 0.74 15.99 -13.49
CA SER A 17 0.30 16.10 -12.11
C SER A 17 1.35 16.84 -11.29
N ARG A 18 0.91 17.68 -10.35
CA ARG A 18 1.77 18.36 -9.39
C ARG A 18 2.16 17.45 -8.22
N TYR A 19 1.64 16.22 -8.21
CA TYR A 19 1.72 15.30 -7.09
C TYR A 19 2.49 14.05 -7.46
N SER A 20 3.19 13.47 -6.47
CA SER A 20 3.78 12.14 -6.56
C SER A 20 3.38 11.30 -5.35
N LEU A 21 3.06 10.04 -5.59
CA LEU A 21 2.90 9.07 -4.52
C LEU A 21 4.30 8.58 -4.12
N PRO A 22 4.78 8.87 -2.89
CA PRO A 22 6.10 8.45 -2.45
C PRO A 22 6.23 6.93 -2.45
N ALA A 23 7.46 6.45 -2.62
CA ALA A 23 7.77 5.06 -2.36
C ALA A 23 7.74 4.76 -0.86
N GLU A 24 7.39 3.53 -0.47
CA GLU A 24 7.32 3.16 0.95
C GLU A 24 8.67 3.26 1.66
N TRP A 25 9.78 3.10 0.94
CA TRP A 25 11.14 3.25 1.50
C TRP A 25 11.62 4.69 1.66
N GLU A 26 10.85 5.70 1.23
CA GLU A 26 11.16 7.10 1.50
C GLU A 26 10.99 7.44 3.00
N PRO A 27 11.61 8.55 3.49
CA PRO A 27 11.46 8.95 4.88
C PRO A 27 10.01 9.11 5.30
N GLN A 28 9.65 8.50 6.43
CA GLN A 28 8.32 8.48 7.00
C GLN A 28 8.23 9.34 8.26
N SER A 29 7.06 9.88 8.55
CA SER A 29 6.75 10.64 9.75
C SER A 29 6.19 9.74 10.85
N MET A 30 5.41 8.73 10.48
CA MET A 30 4.78 7.79 11.41
C MET A 30 4.19 6.58 10.70
N VAL A 31 3.90 5.54 11.48
CA VAL A 31 3.08 4.39 11.08
C VAL A 31 1.79 4.37 11.91
N GLN A 32 0.66 4.09 11.27
CA GLN A 32 -0.64 3.86 11.91
C GLN A 32 -0.90 2.37 12.09
N LEU A 33 -1.46 2.05 13.26
CA LEU A 33 -2.17 0.80 13.55
C LEU A 33 -3.62 1.13 13.94
N THR A 34 -4.55 0.28 13.54
CA THR A 34 -5.93 0.27 14.09
C THR A 34 -6.04 -0.95 15.00
N TRP A 35 -6.26 -0.70 16.31
CA TRP A 35 -6.07 -1.71 17.36
C TRP A 35 -7.23 -2.69 17.45
N PRO A 36 -6.98 -4.01 17.53
CA PRO A 36 -8.03 -5.02 17.67
C PRO A 36 -8.78 -4.90 19.01
N HIS A 37 -10.06 -5.25 19.00
CA HIS A 37 -10.91 -5.21 20.18
C HIS A 37 -12.06 -6.23 20.09
N GLU A 38 -12.82 -6.35 21.15
CA GLU A 38 -13.88 -7.35 21.32
C GLU A 38 -15.06 -7.28 20.33
N ASN A 39 -15.13 -6.23 19.52
CA ASN A 39 -16.17 -6.08 18.48
C ASN A 39 -15.57 -6.15 17.07
N THR A 40 -14.35 -6.66 16.92
CA THR A 40 -13.72 -6.98 15.64
C THR A 40 -13.73 -8.49 15.43
N ASP A 41 -13.37 -8.94 14.25
CA ASP A 41 -13.30 -10.37 13.92
C ASP A 41 -12.22 -11.13 14.70
N TRP A 42 -11.41 -10.41 15.50
CA TRP A 42 -10.37 -10.93 16.40
C TRP A 42 -10.89 -11.39 17.77
N ALA A 43 -12.16 -11.21 18.09
CA ALA A 43 -12.73 -11.36 19.44
C ALA A 43 -12.35 -12.70 20.13
N GLU A 44 -12.29 -13.79 19.37
CA GLU A 44 -12.00 -15.13 19.89
C GLU A 44 -10.50 -15.38 20.14
N ILE A 45 -9.60 -14.56 19.52
CA ILE A 45 -8.15 -14.74 19.58
C ILE A 45 -7.41 -13.46 20.00
N LEU A 46 -8.08 -12.58 20.75
CA LEU A 46 -7.53 -11.26 21.11
C LEU A 46 -6.17 -11.33 21.79
N ASP A 47 -5.92 -12.29 22.66
CA ASP A 47 -4.63 -12.39 23.37
C ASP A 47 -3.49 -12.68 22.38
N GLU A 48 -3.71 -13.59 21.43
CA GLU A 48 -2.71 -13.93 20.40
C GLU A 48 -2.43 -12.75 19.48
N VAL A 49 -3.48 -12.06 19.03
CA VAL A 49 -3.33 -10.92 18.12
C VAL A 49 -2.72 -9.71 18.83
N TYR A 50 -3.01 -9.51 20.12
CA TYR A 50 -2.34 -8.47 20.91
C TYR A 50 -0.83 -8.67 20.98
N GLU A 51 -0.34 -9.90 21.13
CA GLU A 51 1.10 -10.18 21.14
C GLU A 51 1.76 -9.73 19.82
N CYS A 52 1.13 -10.02 18.68
CA CYS A 52 1.60 -9.57 17.38
C CYS A 52 1.57 -8.03 17.25
N PHE A 53 0.46 -7.38 17.57
CA PHE A 53 0.32 -5.92 17.51
C PHE A 53 1.27 -5.19 18.44
N ILE A 54 1.50 -5.70 19.65
CA ILE A 54 2.47 -5.16 20.60
C ILE A 54 3.89 -5.28 20.04
N HIS A 55 4.22 -6.40 19.38
CA HIS A 55 5.53 -6.57 18.76
C HIS A 55 5.73 -5.54 17.63
N ILE A 56 4.75 -5.38 16.73
CA ILE A 56 4.79 -4.35 15.69
C ILE A 56 4.95 -2.96 16.33
N ALA A 57 4.11 -2.62 17.31
CA ALA A 57 4.13 -1.33 17.99
C ALA A 57 5.48 -1.03 18.64
N ARG A 58 6.12 -2.04 19.25
CA ARG A 58 7.44 -1.92 19.85
C ARG A 58 8.52 -1.63 18.80
N GLU A 59 8.50 -2.34 17.69
CA GLU A 59 9.49 -2.14 16.62
C GLU A 59 9.32 -0.78 15.90
N VAL A 60 8.07 -0.35 15.67
CA VAL A 60 7.79 0.98 15.14
C VAL A 60 8.24 2.07 16.11
N ALA A 61 7.79 2.03 17.37
CA ALA A 61 8.10 3.06 18.38
C ALA A 61 9.59 3.16 18.74
N LYS A 62 10.43 2.19 18.40
CA LYS A 62 11.90 2.31 18.51
C LYS A 62 12.50 3.30 17.52
N ARG A 63 11.85 3.54 16.36
CA ARG A 63 12.45 4.19 15.20
C ARG A 63 11.69 5.44 14.74
N GLU A 64 10.36 5.43 14.86
CA GLU A 64 9.50 6.51 14.41
C GLU A 64 8.23 6.62 15.25
N ARG A 65 7.39 7.60 14.93
CA ARG A 65 6.11 7.79 15.64
C ARG A 65 5.13 6.69 15.26
N LEU A 66 4.36 6.25 16.25
CA LEU A 66 3.27 5.30 16.10
C LEU A 66 1.94 6.01 16.40
N LEU A 67 1.03 5.99 15.45
CA LEU A 67 -0.37 6.37 15.65
C LEU A 67 -1.18 5.10 15.89
N VAL A 68 -1.90 5.04 17.01
CA VAL A 68 -2.81 3.93 17.31
C VAL A 68 -4.23 4.44 17.38
N VAL A 69 -5.07 3.98 16.46
CA VAL A 69 -6.51 4.27 16.43
C VAL A 69 -7.23 3.15 17.19
N THR A 70 -8.07 3.51 18.16
CA THR A 70 -8.76 2.52 19.02
C THR A 70 -9.98 3.13 19.70
N PRO A 71 -11.07 2.36 19.94
CA PRO A 71 -12.16 2.81 20.80
C PRO A 71 -11.77 2.85 22.29
N HIS A 72 -10.67 2.18 22.70
CA HIS A 72 -10.27 1.96 24.11
C HIS A 72 -8.86 2.46 24.44
N PRO A 73 -8.55 3.78 24.30
CA PRO A 73 -7.18 4.29 24.41
C PRO A 73 -6.51 3.99 25.76
N THR A 74 -7.26 4.06 26.87
CA THR A 74 -6.68 3.79 28.21
C THR A 74 -6.22 2.34 28.34
N ARG A 75 -7.00 1.38 27.85
CA ARG A 75 -6.60 -0.04 27.89
C ARG A 75 -5.37 -0.30 27.01
N VAL A 76 -5.35 0.27 25.82
CA VAL A 76 -4.21 0.12 24.90
C VAL A 76 -2.96 0.79 25.46
N GLU A 77 -3.08 1.95 26.11
CA GLU A 77 -1.96 2.60 26.79
C GLU A 77 -1.36 1.71 27.85
N GLU A 78 -2.17 1.07 28.68
CA GLU A 78 -1.72 0.14 29.72
C GLU A 78 -0.99 -1.07 29.12
N GLN A 79 -1.56 -1.69 28.06
CA GLN A 79 -0.93 -2.81 27.34
C GLN A 79 0.45 -2.43 26.79
N LEU A 80 0.54 -1.29 26.09
CA LEU A 80 1.80 -0.83 25.48
C LEU A 80 2.86 -0.48 26.55
N ARG A 81 2.46 0.17 27.66
CA ARG A 81 3.36 0.48 28.77
C ARG A 81 3.89 -0.79 29.46
N GLN A 82 3.02 -1.75 29.74
CA GLN A 82 3.42 -3.03 30.33
C GLN A 82 4.38 -3.80 29.43
N ALA A 83 4.20 -3.70 28.13
CA ALA A 83 5.09 -4.29 27.13
C ALA A 83 6.41 -3.52 26.91
N GLY A 84 6.63 -2.40 27.57
CA GLY A 84 7.84 -1.59 27.45
C GLY A 84 7.96 -0.82 26.13
N VAL A 85 6.85 -0.50 25.48
CA VAL A 85 6.84 0.34 24.28
C VAL A 85 7.22 1.78 24.66
N ARG A 86 7.96 2.47 23.79
CA ARG A 86 8.37 3.86 23.98
C ARG A 86 7.18 4.80 23.79
N MET A 87 6.45 5.08 24.85
CA MET A 87 5.23 5.86 24.84
C MET A 87 5.41 7.32 24.37
N GLU A 88 6.62 7.86 24.47
CA GLU A 88 6.97 9.19 23.92
C GLU A 88 6.84 9.26 22.39
N HIS A 89 6.84 8.12 21.72
CA HIS A 89 6.62 8.03 20.26
C HIS A 89 5.19 7.61 19.91
N VAL A 90 4.33 7.31 20.88
CA VAL A 90 2.98 6.80 20.64
C VAL A 90 1.94 7.92 20.77
N THR A 91 1.09 8.04 19.77
CA THR A 91 -0.13 8.85 19.78
C THR A 91 -1.33 7.91 19.79
N LEU A 92 -2.16 7.98 20.82
CA LEU A 92 -3.42 7.23 20.90
C LEU A 92 -4.56 8.12 20.45
N PHE A 93 -5.35 7.66 19.51
CA PHE A 93 -6.51 8.39 18.98
C PHE A 93 -7.79 7.58 19.23
N GLN A 94 -8.71 8.16 20.00
CA GLN A 94 -9.99 7.52 20.28
C GLN A 94 -10.93 7.61 19.09
N CYS A 95 -11.25 6.46 18.50
CA CYS A 95 -12.18 6.35 17.38
C CYS A 95 -12.84 4.96 17.38
N PRO A 96 -14.15 4.87 17.16
CA PRO A 96 -14.79 3.59 16.84
C PRO A 96 -14.28 3.06 15.50
N THR A 97 -14.07 1.75 15.42
CA THR A 97 -13.58 1.05 14.22
C THR A 97 -14.42 -0.19 13.94
N ASN A 98 -14.45 -0.66 12.68
CA ASN A 98 -15.00 -1.97 12.36
C ASN A 98 -13.94 -3.04 12.56
N ASP A 99 -12.70 -2.81 12.04
CA ASP A 99 -11.61 -3.76 12.12
C ASP A 99 -10.23 -3.05 12.10
N THR A 100 -9.16 -3.79 11.81
CA THR A 100 -7.76 -3.41 12.05
C THR A 100 -6.95 -3.08 10.81
N TRP A 101 -7.53 -3.15 9.63
CA TRP A 101 -6.85 -3.14 8.35
C TRP A 101 -6.45 -1.72 7.90
N ALA A 102 -5.51 -1.12 8.66
CA ALA A 102 -5.07 0.26 8.48
C ALA A 102 -4.51 0.52 7.07
N ARG A 103 -3.92 -0.48 6.43
CA ARG A 103 -3.42 -0.40 5.05
C ARG A 103 -4.52 0.01 4.07
N ASP A 104 -5.73 -0.52 4.25
CA ASP A 104 -6.78 -0.42 3.26
C ASP A 104 -7.75 0.73 3.50
N HIS A 105 -7.90 1.16 4.77
CA HIS A 105 -8.74 2.31 5.10
C HIS A 105 -7.96 3.59 5.41
N GLY A 106 -6.62 3.53 5.59
CA GLY A 106 -5.80 4.69 5.90
C GLY A 106 -5.65 5.65 4.72
N PHE A 107 -5.21 6.88 4.99
CA PHE A 107 -4.94 7.86 3.94
C PHE A 107 -3.87 7.38 2.96
N ILE A 108 -4.10 7.58 1.68
CA ILE A 108 -3.03 7.54 0.68
C ILE A 108 -2.46 8.96 0.57
N THR A 109 -1.20 9.14 0.96
CA THR A 109 -0.59 10.47 1.07
C THR A 109 0.36 10.74 -0.09
N VAL A 110 0.13 11.86 -0.78
CA VAL A 110 0.99 12.32 -1.88
C VAL A 110 1.76 13.57 -1.49
N LYS A 111 2.88 13.81 -2.16
CA LYS A 111 3.69 15.02 -2.04
C LYS A 111 3.43 15.97 -3.19
N ASN A 112 3.37 17.27 -2.91
CA ASN A 112 3.31 18.30 -3.94
C ASN A 112 4.74 18.53 -4.47
N GLU A 113 5.00 18.20 -5.73
CA GLU A 113 6.29 18.46 -6.37
C GLU A 113 6.38 19.90 -6.89
N LYS A 114 7.57 20.53 -6.68
CA LYS A 114 7.90 21.81 -7.31
C LYS A 114 7.72 21.73 -8.83
N LYS A 115 7.13 22.78 -9.43
CA LYS A 115 7.42 23.07 -10.84
C LYS A 115 8.94 23.25 -10.97
N ARG A 116 9.64 22.26 -11.54
CA ARG A 116 10.97 22.51 -12.11
C ARG A 116 10.79 23.58 -13.16
N ASN A 117 11.25 24.81 -12.88
CA ASN A 117 11.28 25.89 -13.85
C ASN A 117 12.09 25.45 -15.07
N PRO A 118 11.47 25.25 -16.25
CA PRO A 118 12.24 25.22 -17.46
C PRO A 118 12.76 26.64 -17.67
N SER A 119 14.07 26.82 -17.70
CA SER A 119 14.70 28.07 -18.06
C SER A 119 14.04 28.66 -19.30
N GLN A 120 13.55 29.88 -19.14
CA GLN A 120 13.16 30.89 -20.11
C GLN A 120 13.23 30.53 -21.61
N SER A 121 12.05 30.44 -22.23
CA SER A 121 11.82 30.92 -23.60
C SER A 121 10.31 31.14 -23.80
N SER A 122 9.91 32.42 -23.95
CA SER A 122 8.61 32.91 -24.41
C SER A 122 8.53 32.81 -25.96
N PRO A 123 7.38 33.16 -26.64
CA PRO A 123 6.10 33.69 -26.22
C PRO A 123 4.81 33.17 -26.91
N ARG A 124 3.69 33.47 -26.28
CA ARG A 124 2.33 33.81 -26.82
C ARG A 124 1.67 33.01 -27.96
N GLY A 125 0.50 32.49 -27.67
CA GLY A 125 -0.57 32.19 -28.63
C GLY A 125 -1.90 31.88 -27.93
N ARG A 126 -2.90 32.73 -28.15
CA ARG A 126 -4.29 32.67 -27.69
C ARG A 126 -5.11 31.77 -28.61
N SER A 127 -6.06 30.98 -28.10
CA SER A 127 -7.43 30.69 -28.66
C SER A 127 -8.12 29.65 -27.78
N GLU A 128 -9.18 29.95 -27.19
CA GLU A 128 -10.62 29.81 -27.42
C GLU A 128 -11.23 28.43 -27.12
N HIS A 129 -12.24 28.47 -26.27
CA HIS A 129 -13.24 27.59 -25.71
C HIS A 129 -13.68 26.37 -26.53
N SER A 130 -13.82 25.23 -25.84
CA SER A 130 -14.93 24.30 -25.99
C SER A 130 -15.25 23.64 -24.65
N SER A 131 -16.52 23.69 -24.26
CA SER A 131 -17.12 23.21 -23.06
C SER A 131 -17.37 21.70 -23.14
N GLU A 132 -16.68 20.91 -22.34
CA GLU A 132 -17.09 19.58 -21.92
C GLU A 132 -16.98 19.56 -20.40
N GLU A 133 -18.01 19.05 -19.73
CA GLU A 133 -18.06 18.97 -18.26
C GLU A 133 -17.01 17.96 -17.77
N ASP A 134 -15.82 18.46 -17.50
CA ASP A 134 -14.77 17.76 -16.80
C ASP A 134 -15.19 17.58 -15.33
N ILE A 135 -15.38 16.33 -14.91
CA ILE A 135 -15.34 15.96 -13.49
C ILE A 135 -13.85 15.97 -13.09
N SER A 136 -13.29 17.17 -12.98
CA SER A 136 -11.99 17.38 -12.36
C SER A 136 -12.14 17.20 -10.84
N LEU A 137 -11.11 16.58 -10.21
CA LEU A 137 -10.90 16.75 -8.77
C LEU A 137 -11.16 18.21 -8.40
N PRO A 138 -11.88 18.52 -7.29
CA PRO A 138 -12.09 19.88 -6.86
C PRO A 138 -10.76 20.60 -6.98
N SER A 139 -10.74 21.77 -7.63
CA SER A 139 -9.52 22.53 -7.91
C SER A 139 -8.75 22.64 -6.60
N LEU A 140 -7.75 21.77 -6.43
CA LEU A 140 -6.94 21.67 -5.23
C LEU A 140 -6.34 23.05 -5.01
N VAL A 141 -6.64 23.62 -3.87
CA VAL A 141 -6.33 24.98 -3.45
C VAL A 141 -4.92 25.35 -3.88
N GLU A 142 -4.75 26.55 -4.46
CA GLU A 142 -3.44 27.15 -4.73
C GLU A 142 -2.74 27.50 -3.40
N GLY A 143 -2.36 26.45 -2.64
CA GLY A 143 -1.55 26.57 -1.43
C GLY A 143 -0.07 26.73 -1.83
N GLN A 144 0.52 27.84 -1.46
CA GLN A 144 1.94 28.15 -1.63
C GLN A 144 2.74 27.44 -0.53
N GLY A 145 3.18 26.19 -0.76
CA GLY A 145 4.08 25.48 0.15
C GLY A 145 4.85 24.38 -0.58
N GLU A 146 6.19 24.45 -0.58
CA GLU A 146 7.04 23.37 -1.07
C GLU A 146 7.01 22.21 -0.06
N GLY A 147 6.82 20.97 -0.54
CA GLY A 147 6.80 19.77 0.28
C GLY A 147 5.50 19.57 1.07
N LEU A 148 4.39 20.19 0.64
CA LEU A 148 3.09 19.99 1.29
C LEU A 148 2.61 18.55 1.09
N LEU A 149 2.27 17.89 2.19
CA LEU A 149 1.62 16.58 2.19
C LEU A 149 0.13 16.76 1.94
N ILE A 150 -0.42 15.88 1.10
CA ILE A 150 -1.85 15.85 0.80
C ILE A 150 -2.37 14.46 1.10
N HIS A 151 -3.30 14.38 2.02
CA HIS A 151 -3.93 13.16 2.48
C HIS A 151 -5.21 12.91 1.67
N LEU A 152 -5.16 11.95 0.76
CA LEU A 152 -6.29 11.53 -0.06
C LEU A 152 -7.12 10.51 0.72
N ASP A 153 -8.37 10.84 0.98
CA ASP A 153 -9.32 9.98 1.71
C ASP A 153 -10.19 9.21 0.72
N PHE A 154 -9.71 8.03 0.29
CA PHE A 154 -10.44 7.14 -0.60
C PHE A 154 -11.47 6.30 0.16
N CYS A 155 -12.51 5.89 -0.54
CA CYS A 155 -13.51 5.00 0.04
C CYS A 155 -12.95 3.59 0.23
N PHE A 156 -13.03 3.09 1.45
CA PHE A 156 -12.87 1.67 1.76
C PHE A 156 -14.26 1.02 1.84
N ASN A 157 -14.55 0.06 0.98
CA ASN A 157 -15.86 -0.58 0.93
C ASN A 157 -15.88 -2.04 1.44
N GLY A 158 -14.90 -2.40 2.30
CA GLY A 158 -14.79 -3.75 2.86
C GLY A 158 -14.50 -4.79 1.78
N TRP A 159 -13.49 -4.53 0.94
CA TRP A 159 -13.02 -5.39 -0.16
C TRP A 159 -14.13 -5.81 -1.13
N GLY A 160 -14.92 -4.83 -1.54
CA GLY A 160 -16.03 -5.07 -2.45
C GLY A 160 -17.34 -5.45 -1.75
N MET A 161 -17.61 -4.84 -0.60
CA MET A 161 -18.82 -5.02 0.23
C MET A 161 -18.95 -6.42 0.84
N LYS A 162 -17.84 -7.11 1.09
CA LYS A 162 -17.82 -8.39 1.80
C LYS A 162 -17.95 -8.19 3.31
N PHE A 163 -17.44 -7.08 3.84
CA PHE A 163 -17.39 -6.77 5.29
C PHE A 163 -17.88 -5.35 5.59
N ALA A 164 -18.22 -5.10 6.87
CA ALA A 164 -18.61 -3.77 7.33
C ALA A 164 -17.39 -2.82 7.31
N SER A 165 -17.56 -1.59 6.79
CA SER A 165 -16.51 -0.58 6.68
C SER A 165 -16.95 0.83 7.07
N ASN A 166 -18.17 0.97 7.57
CA ASN A 166 -18.79 2.27 7.83
C ASN A 166 -18.13 3.07 8.96
N LEU A 167 -17.47 2.42 9.91
CA LEU A 167 -16.71 3.09 10.97
C LEU A 167 -15.30 3.41 10.49
N ASP A 168 -14.66 2.48 9.78
CA ASP A 168 -13.30 2.63 9.27
C ASP A 168 -13.20 3.77 8.27
N ASN A 169 -14.18 3.94 7.37
CA ASN A 169 -14.28 5.10 6.48
C ASN A 169 -14.38 6.47 7.18
N GLN A 170 -14.63 6.50 8.49
CA GLN A 170 -14.69 7.76 9.25
C GLN A 170 -13.37 8.10 9.95
N ILE A 171 -12.43 7.15 10.03
CA ILE A 171 -11.17 7.32 10.75
C ILE A 171 -10.40 8.53 10.20
N ASN A 172 -10.18 8.55 8.90
CA ASN A 172 -9.41 9.58 8.20
C ASN A 172 -9.97 10.98 8.44
N SER A 173 -11.26 11.19 8.19
CA SER A 173 -11.91 12.48 8.41
C SER A 173 -11.86 12.94 9.88
N ARG A 174 -11.88 12.00 10.84
CA ARG A 174 -11.77 12.29 12.27
C ARG A 174 -10.34 12.64 12.67
N LEU A 175 -9.34 11.93 12.15
CA LEU A 175 -7.91 12.24 12.34
C LEU A 175 -7.58 13.64 11.82
N HIS A 176 -8.07 13.98 10.62
CA HIS A 176 -7.88 15.31 10.04
C HIS A 176 -8.54 16.40 10.89
N LYS A 177 -9.80 16.24 11.27
CA LYS A 177 -10.52 17.20 12.12
C LYS A 177 -9.86 17.42 13.48
N ALA A 178 -9.18 16.43 14.01
CA ALA A 178 -8.45 16.49 15.27
C ALA A 178 -7.01 17.05 15.10
N GLY A 179 -6.55 17.31 13.87
CA GLY A 179 -5.20 17.82 13.61
C GLY A 179 -4.09 16.83 13.98
N VAL A 180 -4.35 15.51 13.87
CA VAL A 180 -3.37 14.48 14.23
C VAL A 180 -2.26 14.36 13.19
N LEU A 181 -2.60 14.58 11.92
CA LEU A 181 -1.69 14.58 10.78
C LEU A 181 -1.54 15.98 10.20
N GLU A 182 -0.30 16.38 9.91
CA GLU A 182 0.02 17.62 9.23
C GLU A 182 -0.14 17.42 7.72
N GLY A 183 -0.89 18.29 7.05
CA GLY A 183 -1.12 18.21 5.61
C GLY A 183 -2.51 18.71 5.21
N GLU A 184 -2.76 18.70 3.92
CA GLU A 184 -4.08 19.02 3.36
C GLU A 184 -4.92 17.75 3.25
N TYR A 185 -6.22 17.86 3.52
CA TYR A 185 -7.19 16.78 3.35
C TYR A 185 -7.91 16.95 2.00
N VAL A 186 -8.02 15.86 1.27
CA VAL A 186 -8.83 15.80 0.04
C VAL A 186 -9.78 14.64 0.13
N ASP A 187 -11.07 14.95 0.00
CA ASP A 187 -12.14 13.96 -0.09
C ASP A 187 -12.13 13.29 -1.47
N CYS A 188 -11.88 11.98 -1.47
CA CYS A 188 -11.92 11.10 -2.64
C CYS A 188 -12.88 9.92 -2.40
N LEU A 189 -13.87 10.08 -1.51
CA LEU A 189 -14.79 9.00 -1.10
C LEU A 189 -15.75 8.55 -2.23
N ASP A 190 -15.74 9.23 -3.37
CA ASP A 190 -16.43 8.81 -4.60
C ASP A 190 -15.70 7.70 -5.35
N PHE A 191 -14.46 7.36 -4.95
CA PHE A 191 -13.64 6.35 -5.56
C PHE A 191 -13.14 5.33 -4.51
N VAL A 192 -13.36 4.05 -4.77
CA VAL A 192 -12.89 2.95 -3.90
C VAL A 192 -11.44 2.62 -4.22
N LEU A 193 -10.58 2.71 -3.22
CA LEU A 193 -9.18 2.31 -3.35
C LEU A 193 -8.61 1.87 -2.00
N GLU A 194 -8.14 0.65 -1.95
CA GLU A 194 -7.42 0.08 -0.82
C GLU A 194 -5.91 0.29 -1.00
N GLY A 195 -5.21 0.70 0.06
CA GLY A 195 -3.76 0.93 0.01
C GLY A 195 -2.94 -0.32 -0.31
N GLY A 196 -3.43 -1.52 0.08
CA GLY A 196 -2.78 -2.80 -0.24
C GLY A 196 -2.89 -3.21 -1.71
N SER A 197 -3.78 -2.56 -2.48
CA SER A 197 -3.98 -2.84 -3.90
C SER A 197 -2.94 -2.17 -4.81
N ILE A 198 -2.11 -1.25 -4.30
CA ILE A 198 -1.14 -0.48 -5.09
C ILE A 198 0.23 -0.43 -4.43
N GLU A 199 1.27 -0.44 -5.25
CA GLU A 199 2.68 -0.20 -4.88
C GLU A 199 3.25 0.95 -5.71
N SER A 200 4.08 1.81 -5.11
CA SER A 200 4.71 2.96 -5.78
C SER A 200 6.24 2.91 -5.70
N ASP A 201 6.91 3.30 -6.79
CA ASP A 201 8.36 3.51 -6.81
C ASP A 201 8.77 4.95 -6.42
N GLY A 202 7.82 5.84 -6.12
CA GLY A 202 8.09 7.26 -5.86
C GLY A 202 8.46 8.07 -7.11
N MET A 203 8.61 7.43 -8.26
CA MET A 203 9.08 8.05 -9.50
C MET A 203 8.03 8.02 -10.62
N GLY A 204 6.81 7.61 -10.30
CA GLY A 204 5.68 7.60 -11.21
C GLY A 204 5.35 6.23 -11.80
N THR A 205 5.90 5.13 -11.27
CA THR A 205 5.44 3.78 -11.57
C THR A 205 4.55 3.27 -10.45
N LEU A 206 3.38 2.71 -10.80
CA LEU A 206 2.58 1.89 -9.90
C LEU A 206 2.63 0.43 -10.34
N LEU A 207 2.61 -0.48 -9.37
CA LEU A 207 2.38 -1.90 -9.56
C LEU A 207 1.06 -2.28 -8.88
N THR A 208 0.23 -3.05 -9.57
CA THR A 208 -1.10 -3.46 -9.10
C THR A 208 -1.55 -4.75 -9.77
N THR A 209 -2.69 -5.30 -9.34
CA THR A 209 -3.32 -6.47 -9.95
C THR A 209 -4.59 -6.07 -10.71
N SER A 210 -4.84 -6.73 -11.83
CA SER A 210 -6.09 -6.53 -12.58
C SER A 210 -7.29 -7.14 -11.87
N HIS A 211 -7.11 -8.24 -11.15
CA HIS A 211 -8.19 -8.90 -10.42
C HIS A 211 -8.83 -7.99 -9.37
N CYS A 212 -8.02 -7.26 -8.60
CA CYS A 212 -8.53 -6.35 -7.58
C CYS A 212 -9.16 -5.10 -8.21
N LEU A 213 -8.39 -4.33 -8.97
CA LEU A 213 -8.82 -2.99 -9.38
C LEU A 213 -9.91 -2.99 -10.46
N LEU A 214 -10.00 -4.05 -11.29
CA LEU A 214 -11.07 -4.21 -12.27
C LEU A 214 -12.26 -5.00 -11.74
N ALA A 215 -12.26 -5.39 -10.46
CA ALA A 215 -13.38 -6.06 -9.84
C ALA A 215 -14.63 -5.16 -9.87
N PRO A 216 -15.78 -5.68 -10.32
CA PRO A 216 -16.98 -4.87 -10.55
C PRO A 216 -17.59 -4.28 -9.26
N ASN A 217 -17.23 -4.83 -8.11
CA ASN A 217 -17.66 -4.39 -6.79
C ASN A 217 -16.77 -3.30 -6.17
N ARG A 218 -15.76 -2.77 -6.91
CA ARG A 218 -14.97 -1.59 -6.53
C ARG A 218 -15.55 -0.33 -7.24
N ASN A 219 -15.13 -0.09 -8.46
CA ASN A 219 -15.43 1.12 -9.19
C ASN A 219 -16.20 0.83 -10.50
N ALA A 220 -17.50 0.60 -10.42
CA ALA A 220 -18.32 0.23 -11.59
C ALA A 220 -18.29 1.24 -12.76
N ARG A 221 -17.85 2.49 -12.51
CA ARG A 221 -17.67 3.53 -13.55
C ARG A 221 -16.28 3.51 -14.21
N HIS A 222 -15.30 2.83 -13.60
CA HIS A 222 -13.91 2.73 -14.05
C HIS A 222 -13.56 1.26 -14.28
N THR A 223 -14.10 0.69 -15.36
CA THR A 223 -14.02 -0.75 -15.63
C THR A 223 -12.90 -1.14 -16.59
N THR A 224 -12.04 -0.19 -16.98
CA THR A 224 -10.92 -0.43 -17.89
C THR A 224 -9.60 0.03 -17.27
N LYS A 225 -8.50 -0.61 -17.69
CA LYS A 225 -7.13 -0.23 -17.27
C LYS A 225 -6.86 1.25 -17.59
N GLU A 226 -7.25 1.70 -18.77
CA GLU A 226 -7.03 3.09 -19.24
C GLU A 226 -7.73 4.12 -18.34
N ALA A 227 -8.98 3.85 -17.93
CA ALA A 227 -9.72 4.76 -17.03
C ALA A 227 -9.07 4.84 -15.65
N LEU A 228 -8.56 3.72 -15.11
CA LEU A 228 -7.85 3.68 -13.85
C LEU A 228 -6.46 4.34 -13.96
N GLU A 229 -5.72 4.10 -15.04
CA GLU A 229 -4.43 4.76 -15.31
C GLU A 229 -4.57 6.28 -15.38
N GLN A 230 -5.65 6.77 -16.00
CA GLN A 230 -5.96 8.20 -16.01
C GLN A 230 -6.22 8.71 -14.60
N LYS A 231 -7.05 8.04 -13.79
CA LYS A 231 -7.32 8.41 -12.40
C LYS A 231 -6.04 8.43 -11.57
N PHE A 232 -5.16 7.44 -11.71
CA PHE A 232 -3.88 7.39 -11.01
C PHE A 232 -2.92 8.48 -11.48
N SER A 233 -2.92 8.81 -12.76
CA SER A 233 -2.14 9.94 -13.27
C SER A 233 -2.59 11.26 -12.64
N GLU A 234 -3.89 11.46 -12.48
CA GLU A 234 -4.48 12.65 -11.86
C GLU A 234 -4.18 12.74 -10.36
N CYS A 235 -4.38 11.64 -9.61
CA CYS A 235 -4.21 11.61 -8.15
C CYS A 235 -2.75 11.51 -7.72
N PHE A 236 -1.94 10.72 -8.40
CA PHE A 236 -0.61 10.30 -7.96
C PHE A 236 0.54 10.74 -8.86
N GLY A 237 0.25 11.37 -9.99
CA GLY A 237 1.27 11.70 -10.99
C GLY A 237 1.85 10.48 -11.69
N THR A 238 1.11 9.38 -11.71
CA THR A 238 1.54 8.13 -12.32
C THR A 238 1.78 8.30 -13.81
N ARG A 239 2.88 7.75 -14.29
CA ARG A 239 3.30 7.75 -15.71
C ARG A 239 3.25 6.36 -16.33
N GLN A 240 3.26 5.33 -15.50
CA GLN A 240 3.24 3.92 -15.88
C GLN A 240 2.54 3.10 -14.82
N VAL A 241 1.67 2.20 -15.23
CA VAL A 241 1.09 1.18 -14.36
C VAL A 241 1.53 -0.20 -14.84
N LEU A 242 2.12 -0.96 -13.95
CA LEU A 242 2.50 -2.36 -14.16
C LEU A 242 1.35 -3.24 -13.65
N TRP A 243 0.61 -3.83 -14.57
CA TRP A 243 -0.54 -4.67 -14.28
C TRP A 243 -0.14 -6.14 -14.17
N LEU A 244 -0.34 -6.74 -13.00
CA LEU A 244 -0.28 -8.19 -12.82
C LEU A 244 -1.66 -8.79 -13.14
N ASP A 245 -1.70 -9.67 -14.13
CA ASP A 245 -2.89 -10.40 -14.55
C ASP A 245 -2.93 -11.83 -13.98
N HIS A 246 -1.88 -12.21 -13.24
CA HIS A 246 -1.67 -13.53 -12.66
C HIS A 246 -1.21 -13.41 -11.22
N GLY A 247 -1.42 -14.49 -10.46
CA GLY A 247 -1.06 -14.59 -9.06
C GLY A 247 -2.29 -14.52 -8.16
N TYR A 248 -2.34 -15.45 -7.21
CA TYR A 248 -3.32 -15.45 -6.12
C TYR A 248 -2.76 -16.22 -4.93
N LEU A 249 -3.37 -16.06 -3.78
CA LEU A 249 -3.15 -16.90 -2.60
C LEU A 249 -4.49 -17.50 -2.16
N ALA A 250 -4.50 -18.79 -1.86
CA ALA A 250 -5.66 -19.44 -1.26
C ALA A 250 -5.94 -18.79 0.11
N GLY A 251 -7.20 -18.50 0.39
CA GLY A 251 -7.62 -17.80 1.59
C GLY A 251 -7.54 -16.27 1.52
N ASP A 252 -7.07 -15.67 0.43
CA ASP A 252 -7.08 -14.20 0.28
C ASP A 252 -8.50 -13.68 0.00
N ASP A 253 -8.93 -12.71 0.79
CA ASP A 253 -10.25 -12.05 0.70
C ASP A 253 -10.25 -10.74 -0.08
N THR A 254 -9.07 -10.27 -0.51
CA THR A 254 -8.89 -8.94 -1.08
C THR A 254 -9.06 -8.88 -2.60
N ASP A 255 -9.33 -10.00 -3.26
CA ASP A 255 -9.30 -10.18 -4.71
C ASP A 255 -7.87 -10.01 -5.28
N SER A 256 -6.87 -10.59 -4.61
CA SER A 256 -5.44 -10.58 -4.97
C SER A 256 -4.79 -9.20 -4.86
N HIS A 257 -4.78 -8.61 -3.67
CA HIS A 257 -3.97 -7.43 -3.40
C HIS A 257 -2.51 -7.64 -3.78
N VAL A 258 -1.89 -6.64 -4.39
CA VAL A 258 -0.51 -6.76 -4.89
C VAL A 258 0.50 -6.90 -3.76
N ASP A 259 0.24 -6.33 -2.58
CA ASP A 259 1.12 -6.38 -1.41
C ASP A 259 1.25 -7.79 -0.79
N THR A 260 0.39 -8.72 -1.18
CA THR A 260 0.50 -10.14 -0.83
C THR A 260 1.32 -10.95 -1.83
N LEU A 261 1.56 -10.42 -3.03
CA LEU A 261 2.14 -11.13 -4.18
C LEU A 261 3.51 -10.58 -4.60
N ALA A 262 3.63 -9.25 -4.77
CA ALA A 262 4.83 -8.59 -5.29
C ALA A 262 4.94 -7.15 -4.79
N ARG A 263 6.15 -6.73 -4.43
CA ARG A 263 6.45 -5.43 -3.84
C ARG A 263 7.51 -4.70 -4.64
N LEU A 264 7.27 -3.40 -4.93
CA LEU A 264 8.32 -2.52 -5.42
C LEU A 264 9.33 -2.24 -4.30
N CYS A 265 10.62 -2.25 -4.65
CA CYS A 265 11.72 -2.04 -3.73
C CYS A 265 12.76 -1.10 -4.35
N PRO A 266 13.73 -0.56 -3.56
CA PRO A 266 14.79 0.29 -4.09
C PRO A 266 15.58 -0.35 -5.25
N ASP A 267 16.27 0.47 -6.03
CA ASP A 267 17.18 0.07 -7.12
C ASP A 267 16.50 -0.81 -8.19
N ASP A 268 15.30 -0.36 -8.64
CA ASP A 268 14.51 -1.04 -9.67
C ASP A 268 14.29 -2.53 -9.36
N THR A 269 14.06 -2.86 -8.10
CA THR A 269 13.88 -4.23 -7.63
C THR A 269 12.39 -4.53 -7.40
N ILE A 270 11.96 -5.74 -7.77
CA ILE A 270 10.66 -6.30 -7.37
C ILE A 270 10.92 -7.57 -6.55
N ALA A 271 10.50 -7.55 -5.30
CA ALA A 271 10.37 -8.76 -4.48
C ALA A 271 9.03 -9.43 -4.78
N TYR A 272 8.99 -10.74 -4.94
CA TYR A 272 7.76 -11.45 -5.32
C TYR A 272 7.72 -12.85 -4.75
N VAL A 273 6.53 -13.38 -4.50
CA VAL A 273 6.33 -14.74 -4.02
C VAL A 273 6.62 -15.74 -5.15
N GLN A 274 7.49 -16.72 -4.88
CA GLN A 274 7.83 -17.78 -5.83
C GLN A 274 7.44 -19.15 -5.27
N CYS A 275 6.56 -19.85 -5.98
CA CYS A 275 6.26 -21.26 -5.72
C CYS A 275 7.12 -22.15 -6.63
N THR A 276 7.94 -23.03 -6.04
CA THR A 276 8.79 -23.98 -6.78
C THR A 276 8.23 -25.40 -6.80
N ASP A 277 7.27 -25.71 -5.93
CA ASP A 277 6.61 -27.00 -5.87
C ASP A 277 5.49 -27.07 -6.93
N LYS A 278 5.70 -27.91 -7.95
CA LYS A 278 4.75 -28.10 -9.05
C LYS A 278 3.45 -28.79 -8.64
N THR A 279 3.40 -29.36 -7.45
CA THR A 279 2.21 -30.01 -6.90
C THR A 279 1.35 -29.09 -6.05
N ASP A 280 1.89 -27.91 -5.68
CA ASP A 280 1.15 -26.88 -4.96
C ASP A 280 0.12 -26.19 -5.87
N GLU A 281 -1.07 -25.94 -5.36
CA GLU A 281 -2.16 -25.27 -6.10
C GLU A 281 -1.79 -23.90 -6.67
N HIS A 282 -0.88 -23.16 -6.01
CA HIS A 282 -0.43 -21.83 -6.43
C HIS A 282 0.60 -21.86 -7.57
N TYR A 283 1.23 -23.05 -7.84
CA TYR A 283 2.36 -23.11 -8.75
C TYR A 283 2.07 -22.49 -10.12
N THR A 284 0.93 -22.82 -10.71
CA THR A 284 0.61 -22.37 -12.07
C THR A 284 0.48 -20.86 -12.15
N GLU A 285 -0.29 -20.26 -11.26
CA GLU A 285 -0.56 -18.82 -11.27
C GLU A 285 0.67 -18.01 -10.83
N LEU A 286 1.39 -18.41 -9.78
CA LEU A 286 2.62 -17.74 -9.37
C LEU A 286 3.74 -17.88 -10.42
N HIS A 287 3.80 -18.99 -11.16
CA HIS A 287 4.72 -19.13 -12.26
C HIS A 287 4.37 -18.24 -13.47
N LEU A 288 3.08 -18.04 -13.76
CA LEU A 288 2.62 -17.10 -14.79
C LEU A 288 2.92 -15.66 -14.36
N MET A 289 2.69 -15.31 -13.09
CA MET A 289 3.08 -14.02 -12.50
C MET A 289 4.59 -13.77 -12.66
N GLU A 290 5.44 -14.73 -12.33
CA GLU A 290 6.90 -14.61 -12.52
C GLU A 290 7.28 -14.35 -13.98
N LYS A 291 6.63 -15.05 -14.94
CA LYS A 291 6.84 -14.79 -16.36
C LYS A 291 6.45 -13.38 -16.74
N GLN A 292 5.33 -12.88 -16.23
CA GLN A 292 4.85 -11.54 -16.49
C GLN A 292 5.80 -10.49 -15.88
N LEU A 293 6.25 -10.67 -14.64
CA LEU A 293 7.25 -9.80 -13.99
C LEU A 293 8.53 -9.65 -14.81
N LYS A 294 9.00 -10.71 -15.47
CA LYS A 294 10.19 -10.67 -16.36
C LYS A 294 10.00 -9.78 -17.60
N THR A 295 8.75 -9.49 -17.97
CA THR A 295 8.44 -8.61 -19.11
C THR A 295 8.41 -7.13 -18.71
N PHE A 296 8.25 -6.82 -17.43
CA PHE A 296 8.15 -5.46 -16.95
C PHE A 296 9.45 -4.66 -17.17
N ARG A 297 9.28 -3.38 -17.44
CA ARG A 297 10.38 -2.46 -17.69
C ARG A 297 10.18 -1.20 -16.86
N THR A 298 11.25 -0.64 -16.39
CA THR A 298 11.29 0.69 -15.78
C THR A 298 10.91 1.77 -16.78
N LEU A 299 10.64 2.98 -16.34
CA LEU A 299 10.30 4.11 -17.21
C LEU A 299 11.38 4.44 -18.25
N ASP A 300 12.62 4.08 -18.00
CA ASP A 300 13.75 4.23 -18.94
C ASP A 300 14.05 2.95 -19.75
N GLY A 301 13.18 1.94 -19.66
CA GLY A 301 13.20 0.73 -20.50
C GLY A 301 14.10 -0.41 -19.99
N ARG A 302 14.72 -0.28 -18.81
CA ARG A 302 15.52 -1.35 -18.20
C ARG A 302 14.65 -2.45 -17.59
N PRO A 303 15.10 -3.71 -17.53
CA PRO A 303 14.43 -4.76 -16.79
C PRO A 303 14.54 -4.51 -15.27
N TYR A 304 13.52 -4.91 -14.51
CA TYR A 304 13.60 -4.97 -13.06
C TYR A 304 14.51 -6.09 -12.57
N ARG A 305 15.21 -5.86 -11.46
CA ARG A 305 15.84 -6.92 -10.67
C ARG A 305 14.74 -7.67 -9.92
N LEU A 306 14.57 -8.97 -10.20
CA LEU A 306 13.58 -9.80 -9.55
C LEU A 306 14.22 -10.58 -8.39
N VAL A 307 13.65 -10.46 -7.19
CA VAL A 307 14.11 -11.19 -6.00
C VAL A 307 12.96 -12.10 -5.52
N PRO A 308 13.09 -13.44 -5.68
CA PRO A 308 12.05 -14.35 -5.25
C PRO A 308 12.03 -14.49 -3.73
N LEU A 309 10.86 -14.35 -3.11
CA LEU A 309 10.59 -14.74 -1.73
C LEU A 309 10.01 -16.17 -1.73
N PRO A 310 10.42 -17.05 -0.81
CA PRO A 310 9.92 -18.41 -0.82
C PRO A 310 8.41 -18.46 -0.56
N MET A 311 7.71 -19.37 -1.21
CA MET A 311 6.34 -19.73 -0.83
C MET A 311 6.38 -20.42 0.54
N THR A 312 5.47 -20.06 1.45
CA THR A 312 5.31 -20.76 2.73
C THR A 312 4.85 -22.19 2.55
N ASP A 313 5.16 -23.07 3.51
CA ASP A 313 4.39 -24.33 3.61
C ASP A 313 2.94 -23.99 3.94
N ALA A 314 2.02 -24.83 3.51
CA ALA A 314 0.61 -24.62 3.76
C ALA A 314 0.32 -24.50 5.26
N VAL A 315 -0.22 -23.37 5.66
CA VAL A 315 -0.83 -23.19 6.98
C VAL A 315 -2.31 -23.47 6.81
N VAL A 316 -2.85 -24.42 7.55
CA VAL A 316 -4.25 -24.87 7.40
C VAL A 316 -4.91 -24.80 8.77
N GLU A 317 -6.06 -24.16 8.86
CA GLU A 317 -6.93 -24.10 10.03
C GLU A 317 -8.35 -24.43 9.59
N ASP A 318 -9.06 -25.27 10.34
CA ASP A 318 -10.43 -25.73 10.07
C ASP A 318 -10.65 -26.32 8.65
N GLY A 319 -9.56 -26.83 8.02
CA GLY A 319 -9.58 -27.42 6.68
C GLY A 319 -9.39 -26.41 5.55
N GLU A 320 -9.25 -25.12 5.86
CA GLU A 320 -8.97 -24.05 4.89
C GLU A 320 -7.50 -23.62 4.95
N ARG A 321 -6.91 -23.36 3.78
CA ARG A 321 -5.54 -22.85 3.67
C ARG A 321 -5.54 -21.35 3.89
N LEU A 322 -4.66 -20.89 4.79
CA LEU A 322 -4.51 -19.48 5.12
C LEU A 322 -3.48 -18.78 4.21
N PRO A 323 -3.65 -17.48 3.90
CA PRO A 323 -2.84 -16.75 2.92
C PRO A 323 -1.49 -16.28 3.49
N ALA A 324 -0.67 -17.19 4.00
CA ALA A 324 0.66 -16.87 4.51
C ALA A 324 1.61 -16.46 3.39
N THR A 325 2.23 -15.29 3.51
CA THR A 325 3.13 -14.75 2.48
C THR A 325 4.22 -13.84 3.08
N TYR A 326 5.46 -13.99 2.63
CA TYR A 326 6.56 -13.10 3.01
C TYR A 326 6.57 -11.78 2.22
N ALA A 327 5.73 -11.60 1.22
CA ALA A 327 5.61 -10.34 0.50
C ALA A 327 4.89 -9.25 1.31
N ASN A 328 4.15 -9.63 2.33
CA ASN A 328 3.38 -8.68 3.15
C ASN A 328 4.25 -8.04 4.26
N PHE A 329 5.40 -7.47 3.87
CA PHE A 329 6.35 -6.80 4.76
C PHE A 329 6.14 -5.28 4.76
N LEU A 330 6.45 -4.63 5.89
CA LEU A 330 6.44 -3.18 6.06
C LEU A 330 7.87 -2.63 5.91
N ILE A 331 8.05 -1.65 5.03
CA ILE A 331 9.28 -0.87 4.93
C ILE A 331 9.10 0.40 5.77
N MET A 332 9.97 0.64 6.75
CA MET A 332 9.91 1.79 7.62
C MET A 332 11.30 2.42 7.84
N ASN A 333 11.38 3.55 8.54
CA ASN A 333 12.65 4.18 8.82
C ASN A 333 13.60 3.21 9.58
N GLY A 334 14.72 2.88 8.94
CA GLY A 334 15.79 2.06 9.53
C GLY A 334 15.49 0.57 9.69
N ALA A 335 14.29 0.09 9.32
CA ALA A 335 13.98 -1.33 9.38
C ALA A 335 13.03 -1.79 8.24
N VAL A 336 13.00 -3.11 8.04
CA VAL A 336 11.95 -3.82 7.32
C VAL A 336 11.39 -4.85 8.29
N LEU A 337 10.11 -4.72 8.62
CA LEU A 337 9.40 -5.72 9.41
C LEU A 337 8.78 -6.72 8.45
N TYR A 338 9.03 -8.00 8.62
CA TYR A 338 8.46 -9.02 7.73
C TYR A 338 7.75 -10.11 8.53
N PRO A 339 6.67 -10.67 7.99
CA PRO A 339 5.93 -11.72 8.68
C PRO A 339 6.73 -13.02 8.71
N ILE A 340 6.68 -13.73 9.84
CA ILE A 340 7.15 -15.10 9.99
C ILE A 340 5.99 -16.00 10.43
N TYR A 341 6.09 -17.30 10.10
CA TYR A 341 4.98 -18.24 10.24
C TYR A 341 5.40 -19.56 10.91
N ASN A 342 6.39 -19.50 11.81
CA ASN A 342 6.94 -20.69 12.48
C ASN A 342 7.52 -21.75 11.51
N GLN A 343 8.12 -21.28 10.40
CA GLN A 343 8.78 -22.10 9.37
C GLN A 343 10.27 -21.70 9.29
N PRO A 344 11.13 -22.16 10.23
CA PRO A 344 12.45 -21.57 10.46
C PRO A 344 13.37 -21.49 9.24
N GLU A 345 13.31 -22.48 8.33
CA GLU A 345 14.12 -22.46 7.10
C GLU A 345 13.63 -21.38 6.12
N LYS A 346 12.31 -21.30 5.90
CA LYS A 346 11.69 -20.34 4.99
C LYS A 346 11.69 -18.93 5.57
N ASP A 347 11.39 -18.78 6.86
CA ASP A 347 11.49 -17.51 7.60
C ASP A 347 12.91 -16.94 7.50
N THR A 348 13.94 -17.78 7.72
CA THR A 348 15.34 -17.38 7.57
C THR A 348 15.70 -17.02 6.13
N LEU A 349 15.21 -17.78 5.14
CA LEU A 349 15.49 -17.50 3.72
C LEU A 349 14.86 -16.18 3.28
N ALA A 350 13.60 -15.94 3.65
CA ALA A 350 12.90 -14.68 3.36
C ALA A 350 13.63 -13.48 3.98
N GLY A 351 14.04 -13.58 5.24
CA GLY A 351 14.82 -12.55 5.93
C GLY A 351 16.15 -12.24 5.23
N LYS A 352 16.88 -13.28 4.77
CA LYS A 352 18.13 -13.08 4.00
C LYS A 352 17.91 -12.40 2.65
N GLN A 353 16.83 -12.75 1.96
CA GLN A 353 16.48 -12.11 0.69
C GLN A 353 16.11 -10.65 0.88
N LEU A 354 15.28 -10.34 1.88
CA LEU A 354 14.95 -8.95 2.25
C LEU A 354 16.21 -8.17 2.67
N GLN A 355 17.12 -8.76 3.46
CA GLN A 355 18.37 -8.11 3.83
C GLN A 355 19.26 -7.81 2.60
N SER A 356 19.18 -8.61 1.55
CA SER A 356 19.90 -8.36 0.29
C SER A 356 19.31 -7.21 -0.54
N ILE A 357 18.04 -6.91 -0.33
CA ILE A 357 17.32 -5.78 -0.96
C ILE A 357 17.56 -4.50 -0.14
N PHE A 358 17.57 -4.61 1.19
CA PHE A 358 17.67 -3.49 2.14
C PHE A 358 18.92 -3.62 3.02
N PRO A 359 20.13 -3.47 2.45
CA PRO A 359 21.39 -3.70 3.18
C PRO A 359 21.64 -2.70 4.32
N ASP A 360 21.01 -1.53 4.25
CA ASP A 360 21.10 -0.42 5.21
C ASP A 360 20.00 -0.41 6.27
N ARG A 361 19.08 -1.39 6.23
CA ARG A 361 17.96 -1.52 7.17
C ARG A 361 18.07 -2.80 7.98
N GLU A 362 17.61 -2.76 9.22
CA GLU A 362 17.45 -3.95 10.05
C GLU A 362 16.24 -4.76 9.56
N VAL A 363 16.40 -6.05 9.27
CA VAL A 363 15.31 -6.93 8.87
C VAL A 363 14.83 -7.73 10.09
N VAL A 364 13.59 -7.47 10.52
CA VAL A 364 13.02 -8.00 11.76
C VAL A 364 11.80 -8.88 11.46
N GLY A 365 11.85 -10.14 11.87
CA GLY A 365 10.72 -11.07 11.78
C GLY A 365 9.69 -10.81 12.87
N ILE A 366 8.41 -10.74 12.48
CA ILE A 366 7.25 -10.62 13.37
C ILE A 366 6.39 -11.86 13.19
N ASP A 367 6.07 -12.57 14.26
CA ASP A 367 5.13 -13.68 14.20
C ASP A 367 3.73 -13.16 13.84
N CYS A 368 3.28 -13.49 12.64
CA CYS A 368 1.99 -13.09 12.09
C CYS A 368 1.03 -14.27 11.92
N HIS A 369 1.29 -15.39 12.60
CA HIS A 369 0.41 -16.56 12.51
C HIS A 369 -1.03 -16.23 12.93
N ALA A 370 -1.20 -15.40 13.98
CA ALA A 370 -2.51 -14.94 14.39
C ALA A 370 -3.20 -14.08 13.31
N LEU A 371 -2.43 -13.26 12.55
CA LEU A 371 -3.03 -12.35 11.56
C LEU A 371 -3.64 -13.08 10.37
N ILE A 372 -2.97 -14.11 9.85
CA ILE A 372 -3.47 -14.84 8.68
C ILE A 372 -4.78 -15.60 8.93
N ARG A 373 -5.17 -15.80 10.19
CA ARG A 373 -6.47 -16.40 10.56
C ARG A 373 -7.65 -15.51 10.16
N GLN A 374 -7.41 -14.21 9.98
CA GLN A 374 -8.36 -13.24 9.42
C GLN A 374 -7.90 -12.76 8.03
N HIS A 375 -7.24 -13.65 7.27
CA HIS A 375 -6.94 -13.53 5.86
C HIS A 375 -5.95 -12.41 5.44
N GLY A 376 -5.37 -11.67 6.40
CA GLY A 376 -4.35 -10.64 6.15
C GLY A 376 -3.06 -10.89 6.91
N SER A 377 -2.06 -10.01 6.78
CA SER A 377 -0.79 -10.13 7.48
C SER A 377 -0.24 -8.75 7.90
N LEU A 378 1.07 -8.63 8.10
CA LEU A 378 1.74 -7.51 8.75
C LEU A 378 1.54 -6.17 8.03
N HIS A 379 1.69 -6.13 6.70
CA HIS A 379 1.52 -4.91 5.92
C HIS A 379 0.06 -4.44 5.95
N CYS A 380 -0.87 -5.38 5.88
CA CYS A 380 -2.30 -5.11 5.87
C CYS A 380 -2.79 -4.37 7.13
N VAL A 381 -2.18 -4.60 8.30
CA VAL A 381 -2.55 -3.92 9.56
C VAL A 381 -1.80 -2.61 9.79
N THR A 382 -0.92 -2.20 8.88
CA THR A 382 -0.07 -1.00 9.01
C THR A 382 -0.29 0.00 7.88
N MET A 383 -0.26 1.31 8.16
CA MET A 383 -0.21 2.37 7.15
C MET A 383 0.87 3.38 7.50
N GLN A 384 1.85 3.57 6.62
CA GLN A 384 2.89 4.58 6.80
C GLN A 384 2.45 5.94 6.23
N TYR A 385 2.93 7.01 6.86
CA TYR A 385 2.77 8.38 6.37
C TYR A 385 4.14 8.98 6.04
N PRO A 386 4.33 9.54 4.84
CA PRO A 386 5.60 10.13 4.43
C PRO A 386 5.92 11.40 5.25
N LYS A 387 7.18 11.82 5.16
CA LYS A 387 7.71 13.03 5.82
C LYS A 387 7.90 14.16 4.82
#